data_711682694929455b3922310c07d87873
#
_entry.id   711682694929455b3922310c07d87873
#
_cell.length_a   1.000
_cell.length_b   1.000
_cell.length_c   1.000
_cell.angle_alpha   90.00
_cell.angle_beta   90.00
_cell.angle_gamma   90.00
#
_symmetry.space_group_name_H-M   'P 1'
#
loop_
_entity.id
_entity.type
_entity.pdbx_description
1 polymer ?
#
loop_
_entity_poly.entity_id
_entity_poly.type
_entity_poly.pdbx_seq_one_letter_code
_entity_poly.pdbx_strand_id
1 'polypeptide(L)'
;MENVIEFRNVAKRFGDAVVLDGLSFCVRKGEILSIVGPSGTGKSVTLKHAVGLVEPDSGEVETSTDRIGYLFQSGALLAWMTAYENVALPLVETTRLSEGEIDDKVMDALRAVGLEDAADKYPSEMSGGMQKRAGLARAIVCDAEVILYDEPTSGLDPVTSASIMKLICDLRERRGVTSVVVTHDLAAAMRTSDRIMLVSGGKAVICAPPAEFAASRDPLVVEYLSAMKGDNV
;
A
#
# COMPACT_ATOMS: atom_id res chain seq x y z
N MET A 1 3.02 -21.68 -3.85
CA MET A 1 2.19 -20.54 -3.40
C MET A 1 1.74 -19.82 -4.65
N GLU A 2 0.51 -19.34 -4.69
CA GLU A 2 -0.06 -18.63 -5.83
C GLU A 2 0.44 -17.17 -5.84
N ASN A 3 0.93 -16.69 -7.00
CA ASN A 3 1.28 -15.28 -7.18
C ASN A 3 0.02 -14.50 -7.55
N VAL A 4 -0.20 -13.34 -6.93
CA VAL A 4 -1.34 -12.45 -7.23
C VAL A 4 -0.92 -11.23 -8.02
N ILE A 5 0.35 -10.84 -7.95
CA ILE A 5 0.96 -9.80 -8.79
C ILE A 5 2.33 -10.32 -9.24
N GLU A 6 2.67 -10.12 -10.50
CA GLU A 6 3.97 -10.47 -11.04
C GLU A 6 4.50 -9.37 -11.96
N PHE A 7 5.73 -8.94 -11.71
CA PHE A 7 6.48 -7.99 -12.52
C PHE A 7 7.60 -8.75 -13.22
N ARG A 8 7.68 -8.61 -14.56
CA ARG A 8 8.71 -9.26 -15.39
C ARG A 8 9.46 -8.22 -16.21
N ASN A 9 10.71 -7.94 -15.81
CA ASN A 9 11.62 -7.02 -16.49
C ASN A 9 10.99 -5.64 -16.81
N VAL A 10 10.22 -5.10 -15.87
CA VAL A 10 9.49 -3.84 -16.04
C VAL A 10 10.45 -2.67 -16.05
N ALA A 11 10.41 -1.88 -17.13
CA ALA A 11 11.14 -0.61 -17.25
C ALA A 11 10.18 0.55 -17.42
N LYS A 12 10.54 1.71 -16.83
CA LYS A 12 9.80 2.96 -16.95
C LYS A 12 10.71 4.18 -16.92
N ARG A 13 10.46 5.08 -17.85
CA ARG A 13 11.12 6.38 -17.91
C ARG A 13 10.08 7.50 -17.87
N PHE A 14 10.47 8.65 -17.34
CA PHE A 14 9.74 9.90 -17.46
C PHE A 14 10.70 10.97 -18.00
N GLY A 15 10.54 11.32 -19.27
CA GLY A 15 11.54 12.09 -19.99
C GLY A 15 12.89 11.35 -20.02
N ASP A 16 13.95 12.01 -19.57
CA ASP A 16 15.30 11.42 -19.50
C ASP A 16 15.55 10.57 -18.24
N ALA A 17 14.67 10.66 -17.23
CA ALA A 17 14.84 9.95 -15.98
C ALA A 17 14.39 8.49 -16.10
N VAL A 18 15.30 7.54 -15.84
CA VAL A 18 14.98 6.12 -15.67
C VAL A 18 14.50 5.92 -14.25
N VAL A 19 13.25 5.45 -14.09
CA VAL A 19 12.63 5.24 -12.78
C VAL A 19 12.58 3.76 -12.42
N LEU A 20 12.26 2.90 -13.39
CA LEU A 20 12.38 1.44 -13.26
C LEU A 20 13.29 0.93 -14.37
N ASP A 21 14.18 -0.02 -14.06
CA ASP A 21 15.19 -0.56 -14.96
C ASP A 21 15.23 -2.10 -14.88
N GLY A 22 14.23 -2.75 -15.48
CA GLY A 22 14.12 -4.21 -15.48
C GLY A 22 13.66 -4.79 -14.13
N LEU A 23 12.76 -4.08 -13.43
CA LEU A 23 12.22 -4.52 -12.15
C LEU A 23 11.46 -5.84 -12.30
N SER A 24 11.85 -6.86 -11.51
CA SER A 24 11.20 -8.18 -11.51
C SER A 24 10.99 -8.67 -10.08
N PHE A 25 9.76 -9.00 -9.73
CA PHE A 25 9.37 -9.62 -8.45
C PHE A 25 7.96 -10.17 -8.54
N CYS A 26 7.54 -10.91 -7.52
CA CYS A 26 6.16 -11.37 -7.38
C CYS A 26 5.63 -11.11 -5.97
N VAL A 27 4.30 -10.96 -5.87
CA VAL A 27 3.53 -10.87 -4.62
C VAL A 27 2.71 -12.15 -4.49
N ARG A 28 2.81 -12.80 -3.32
CA ARG A 28 2.12 -14.06 -3.03
C ARG A 28 0.78 -13.78 -2.35
N LYS A 29 -0.19 -14.62 -2.61
CA LYS A 29 -1.52 -14.53 -1.99
C LYS A 29 -1.41 -14.61 -0.46
N GLY A 30 -2.05 -13.65 0.22
CA GLY A 30 -2.11 -13.58 1.68
C GLY A 30 -0.83 -13.10 2.36
N GLU A 31 0.21 -12.67 1.61
CA GLU A 31 1.40 -12.08 2.22
C GLU A 31 1.28 -10.57 2.47
N ILE A 32 2.07 -10.05 3.38
CA ILE A 32 2.43 -8.64 3.48
C ILE A 32 3.84 -8.50 2.90
N LEU A 33 3.94 -7.89 1.71
CA LEU A 33 5.22 -7.51 1.10
C LEU A 33 5.48 -6.03 1.35
N SER A 34 6.56 -5.69 2.05
CA SER A 34 7.00 -4.29 2.13
C SER A 34 8.03 -3.98 1.06
N ILE A 35 7.85 -2.84 0.38
CA ILE A 35 8.80 -2.27 -0.59
C ILE A 35 9.47 -1.07 0.07
N VAL A 36 10.76 -1.18 0.29
CA VAL A 36 11.57 -0.15 0.93
C VAL A 36 12.67 0.37 -0.01
N GLY A 37 13.28 1.49 0.33
CA GLY A 37 14.38 2.08 -0.45
C GLY A 37 14.39 3.60 -0.37
N PRO A 38 15.44 4.26 -0.87
CA PRO A 38 15.55 5.71 -0.90
C PRO A 38 14.40 6.40 -1.62
N SER A 39 14.18 7.69 -1.32
CA SER A 39 13.17 8.50 -2.01
C SER A 39 13.51 8.60 -3.50
N GLY A 40 12.47 8.60 -4.36
CA GLY A 40 12.65 8.73 -5.80
C GLY A 40 13.08 7.44 -6.54
N THR A 41 13.21 6.29 -5.86
CA THR A 41 13.62 5.01 -6.49
C THR A 41 12.51 4.27 -7.23
N GLY A 42 11.34 4.88 -7.43
CA GLY A 42 10.24 4.28 -8.21
C GLY A 42 9.23 3.45 -7.41
N LYS A 43 9.29 3.43 -6.06
CA LYS A 43 8.38 2.61 -5.22
C LYS A 43 6.90 2.87 -5.48
N SER A 44 6.45 4.13 -5.43
CA SER A 44 5.06 4.50 -5.73
C SER A 44 4.69 4.27 -7.19
N VAL A 45 5.68 4.41 -8.11
CA VAL A 45 5.50 4.11 -9.53
C VAL A 45 5.25 2.61 -9.72
N THR A 46 5.95 1.75 -8.97
CA THR A 46 5.71 0.29 -8.95
C THR A 46 4.26 -0.03 -8.58
N LEU A 47 3.73 0.59 -7.50
CA LEU A 47 2.31 0.37 -7.14
C LEU A 47 1.34 0.83 -8.23
N LYS A 48 1.63 1.95 -8.90
CA LYS A 48 0.78 2.49 -9.97
C LYS A 48 0.75 1.58 -11.21
N HIS A 49 1.83 0.86 -11.50
CA HIS A 49 1.83 -0.16 -12.56
C HIS A 49 0.91 -1.34 -12.22
N ALA A 50 0.91 -1.79 -10.95
CA ALA A 50 0.07 -2.91 -10.53
C ALA A 50 -1.43 -2.66 -10.67
N VAL A 51 -1.88 -1.39 -10.69
CA VAL A 51 -3.29 -1.01 -10.90
C VAL A 51 -3.55 -0.39 -12.28
N GLY A 52 -2.58 -0.45 -13.19
CA GLY A 52 -2.74 0.08 -14.54
C GLY A 52 -2.82 1.61 -14.64
N LEU A 53 -2.51 2.36 -13.58
CA LEU A 53 -2.46 3.83 -13.60
C LEU A 53 -1.25 4.37 -14.38
N VAL A 54 -0.24 3.55 -14.56
CA VAL A 54 0.95 3.83 -15.37
C VAL A 54 1.28 2.58 -16.15
N GLU A 55 1.43 2.71 -17.47
CA GLU A 55 1.87 1.62 -18.35
C GLU A 55 3.40 1.52 -18.35
N PRO A 56 3.98 0.32 -18.34
CA PRO A 56 5.42 0.13 -18.50
C PRO A 56 5.87 0.48 -19.92
N ASP A 57 7.10 0.96 -20.06
CA ASP A 57 7.70 1.19 -21.40
C ASP A 57 8.21 -0.13 -21.99
N SER A 58 8.58 -1.09 -21.15
CA SER A 58 8.89 -2.48 -21.51
C SER A 58 8.72 -3.41 -20.32
N GLY A 59 8.66 -4.71 -20.59
CA GLY A 59 8.34 -5.72 -19.60
C GLY A 59 6.83 -5.88 -19.45
N GLU A 60 6.43 -6.61 -18.42
CA GLU A 60 5.03 -7.02 -18.23
C GLU A 60 4.66 -6.99 -16.74
N VAL A 61 3.42 -6.56 -16.46
CA VAL A 61 2.81 -6.63 -15.12
C VAL A 61 1.53 -7.45 -15.23
N GLU A 62 1.47 -8.57 -14.53
CA GLU A 62 0.30 -9.42 -14.46
C GLU A 62 -0.32 -9.38 -13.07
N THR A 63 -1.65 -9.32 -13.01
CA THR A 63 -2.43 -9.45 -11.76
C THR A 63 -3.45 -10.57 -11.93
N SER A 64 -3.61 -11.41 -10.90
CA SER A 64 -4.58 -12.53 -10.94
C SER A 64 -6.01 -12.09 -10.58
N THR A 65 -6.20 -10.83 -10.19
CA THR A 65 -7.49 -10.25 -9.79
C THR A 65 -7.56 -8.78 -10.19
N ASP A 66 -8.77 -8.30 -10.45
CA ASP A 66 -9.11 -6.89 -10.64
C ASP A 66 -9.59 -6.21 -9.33
N ARG A 67 -9.77 -6.99 -8.25
CA ARG A 67 -10.18 -6.51 -6.93
C ARG A 67 -8.98 -5.98 -6.13
N ILE A 68 -8.39 -4.90 -6.63
CA ILE A 68 -7.23 -4.25 -6.03
C ILE A 68 -7.62 -2.89 -5.46
N GLY A 69 -7.50 -2.75 -4.13
CA GLY A 69 -7.64 -1.48 -3.45
C GLY A 69 -6.33 -0.70 -3.45
N TYR A 70 -6.41 0.65 -3.46
CA TYR A 70 -5.24 1.52 -3.41
C TYR A 70 -5.42 2.58 -2.33
N LEU A 71 -4.50 2.62 -1.37
CA LEU A 71 -4.39 3.71 -0.39
C LEU A 71 -3.26 4.65 -0.82
N PHE A 72 -3.63 5.84 -1.28
CA PHE A 72 -2.68 6.90 -1.64
C PHE A 72 -2.03 7.54 -0.42
N GLN A 73 -0.84 8.09 -0.60
CA GLN A 73 -0.05 8.72 0.46
C GLN A 73 -0.81 9.81 1.24
N SER A 74 -1.64 10.62 0.58
CA SER A 74 -2.48 11.65 1.22
C SER A 74 -3.87 11.14 1.67
N GLY A 75 -4.17 9.83 1.52
CA GLY A 75 -5.53 9.29 1.61
C GLY A 75 -6.39 9.61 0.38
N ALA A 76 -6.08 10.67 -0.37
CA ALA A 76 -6.75 11.14 -1.59
C ALA A 76 -8.28 11.21 -1.45
N LEU A 77 -8.78 11.68 -0.29
CA LEU A 77 -10.20 11.92 -0.09
C LEU A 77 -10.65 13.16 -0.86
N LEU A 78 -11.86 13.11 -1.40
CA LEU A 78 -12.51 14.25 -2.02
C LEU A 78 -12.98 15.20 -0.92
N ALA A 79 -12.45 16.43 -0.91
CA ALA A 79 -12.61 17.38 0.19
C ALA A 79 -14.06 17.85 0.41
N TRP A 80 -14.89 17.77 -0.62
CA TRP A 80 -16.30 18.15 -0.61
C TRP A 80 -17.27 17.01 -0.31
N MET A 81 -16.75 15.81 -0.04
CA MET A 81 -17.48 14.61 0.36
C MET A 81 -17.19 14.26 1.81
N THR A 82 -18.19 13.75 2.53
CA THR A 82 -18.02 13.16 3.86
C THR A 82 -17.15 11.88 3.80
N ALA A 83 -16.80 11.32 4.95
CA ALA A 83 -16.14 10.01 5.02
C ALA A 83 -17.01 8.93 4.38
N TYR A 84 -18.29 8.91 4.71
CA TYR A 84 -19.27 8.00 4.13
C TYR A 84 -19.28 8.08 2.60
N GLU A 85 -19.48 9.28 2.06
CA GLU A 85 -19.56 9.51 0.61
C GLU A 85 -18.24 9.13 -0.11
N ASN A 86 -17.09 9.43 0.49
CA ASN A 86 -15.79 9.01 -0.05
C ASN A 86 -15.66 7.48 -0.12
N VAL A 87 -16.16 6.76 0.90
CA VAL A 87 -16.11 5.30 0.96
C VAL A 87 -17.16 4.68 0.02
N ALA A 88 -18.35 5.29 -0.09
CA ALA A 88 -19.42 4.83 -0.98
C ALA A 88 -19.06 4.97 -2.47
N LEU A 89 -18.25 5.98 -2.83
CA LEU A 89 -17.97 6.35 -4.21
C LEU A 89 -17.61 5.19 -5.13
N PRO A 90 -16.67 4.29 -4.80
CA PRO A 90 -16.35 3.16 -5.66
C PRO A 90 -17.56 2.23 -5.90
N LEU A 91 -18.39 2.00 -4.89
CA LEU A 91 -19.57 1.15 -5.03
C LEU A 91 -20.61 1.78 -5.96
N VAL A 92 -20.86 3.09 -5.79
CA VAL A 92 -21.82 3.84 -6.63
C VAL A 92 -21.37 3.82 -8.09
N GLU A 93 -20.08 4.01 -8.35
CA GLU A 93 -19.54 4.12 -9.72
C GLU A 93 -19.40 2.77 -10.43
N THR A 94 -19.11 1.67 -9.69
CA THR A 94 -18.72 0.41 -10.31
C THR A 94 -19.72 -0.73 -10.13
N THR A 95 -20.77 -0.54 -9.30
CA THR A 95 -21.73 -1.63 -9.01
C THR A 95 -23.18 -1.18 -9.32
N ARG A 96 -24.10 -2.17 -9.24
CA ARG A 96 -25.55 -1.92 -9.34
C ARG A 96 -26.25 -2.27 -8.03
N LEU A 97 -25.55 -2.10 -6.90
CA LEU A 97 -26.11 -2.33 -5.57
C LEU A 97 -27.19 -1.32 -5.26
N SER A 98 -28.20 -1.72 -4.49
CA SER A 98 -29.19 -0.83 -3.92
C SER A 98 -28.58 0.10 -2.86
N GLU A 99 -29.23 1.21 -2.55
CA GLU A 99 -28.80 2.15 -1.52
C GLU A 99 -28.58 1.45 -0.16
N GLY A 100 -29.46 0.51 0.23
CA GLY A 100 -29.32 -0.24 1.47
C GLY A 100 -28.08 -1.17 1.48
N GLU A 101 -27.80 -1.84 0.36
CA GLU A 101 -26.60 -2.69 0.24
C GLU A 101 -25.30 -1.86 0.24
N ILE A 102 -25.33 -0.65 -0.33
CA ILE A 102 -24.22 0.30 -0.28
C ILE A 102 -24.00 0.75 1.16
N ASP A 103 -25.09 1.14 1.87
CA ASP A 103 -25.03 1.59 3.26
C ASP A 103 -24.40 0.52 4.17
N ASP A 104 -24.86 -0.73 4.07
CA ASP A 104 -24.32 -1.84 4.84
C ASP A 104 -22.81 -2.03 4.60
N LYS A 105 -22.38 -2.03 3.33
CA LYS A 105 -20.95 -2.19 2.97
C LYS A 105 -20.09 -1.03 3.44
N VAL A 106 -20.58 0.20 3.28
CA VAL A 106 -19.86 1.41 3.70
C VAL A 106 -19.70 1.44 5.21
N MET A 107 -20.77 1.19 5.96
CA MET A 107 -20.72 1.18 7.41
C MET A 107 -19.85 0.04 7.95
N ASP A 108 -19.85 -1.13 7.30
CA ASP A 108 -18.94 -2.23 7.64
C ASP A 108 -17.47 -1.87 7.36
N ALA A 109 -17.18 -1.17 6.26
CA ALA A 109 -15.83 -0.71 5.96
C ALA A 109 -15.37 0.37 6.95
N LEU A 110 -16.23 1.34 7.29
CA LEU A 110 -15.94 2.37 8.29
C LEU A 110 -15.72 1.77 9.68
N ARG A 111 -16.55 0.79 10.08
CA ARG A 111 -16.39 0.06 11.35
C ARG A 111 -15.07 -0.72 11.38
N ALA A 112 -14.68 -1.36 10.28
CA ALA A 112 -13.44 -2.10 10.19
C ALA A 112 -12.20 -1.23 10.43
N VAL A 113 -12.29 0.08 10.15
CA VAL A 113 -11.20 1.04 10.40
C VAL A 113 -11.43 1.92 11.63
N GLY A 114 -12.53 1.71 12.39
CA GLY A 114 -12.88 2.48 13.60
C GLY A 114 -13.26 3.93 13.31
N LEU A 115 -14.10 4.14 12.30
CA LEU A 115 -14.60 5.45 11.87
C LEU A 115 -16.13 5.51 11.73
N GLU A 116 -16.88 4.55 12.29
CA GLU A 116 -18.34 4.55 12.23
C GLU A 116 -18.95 5.86 12.78
N ASP A 117 -18.43 6.38 13.89
CA ASP A 117 -18.90 7.62 14.52
C ASP A 117 -18.44 8.90 13.78
N ALA A 118 -17.67 8.74 12.72
CA ALA A 118 -17.13 9.84 11.93
C ALA A 118 -17.60 9.80 10.46
N ALA A 119 -18.63 9.02 10.15
CA ALA A 119 -19.16 8.84 8.80
C ALA A 119 -19.54 10.17 8.13
N ASP A 120 -20.15 11.09 8.88
CA ASP A 120 -20.64 12.39 8.39
C ASP A 120 -19.57 13.50 8.36
N LYS A 121 -18.33 13.23 8.83
CA LYS A 121 -17.27 14.23 8.85
C LYS A 121 -16.67 14.43 7.46
N TYR A 122 -16.40 15.69 7.14
CA TYR A 122 -15.60 16.06 5.97
C TYR A 122 -14.10 15.86 6.26
N PRO A 123 -13.26 15.67 5.24
CA PRO A 123 -11.81 15.54 5.42
C PRO A 123 -11.18 16.69 6.22
N SER A 124 -11.68 17.92 6.10
CA SER A 124 -11.21 19.09 6.86
C SER A 124 -11.47 18.99 8.38
N GLU A 125 -12.39 18.13 8.80
CA GLU A 125 -12.76 17.91 10.21
C GLU A 125 -12.05 16.68 10.81
N MET A 126 -11.22 16.01 10.01
CA MET A 126 -10.52 14.79 10.38
C MET A 126 -9.04 15.03 10.66
N SER A 127 -8.49 14.32 11.65
CA SER A 127 -7.03 14.21 11.80
C SER A 127 -6.40 13.45 10.61
N GLY A 128 -5.09 13.62 10.38
CA GLY A 128 -4.38 12.90 9.32
C GLY A 128 -4.55 11.36 9.42
N GLY A 129 -4.52 10.82 10.64
CA GLY A 129 -4.78 9.40 10.88
C GLY A 129 -6.20 8.97 10.51
N MET A 130 -7.21 9.81 10.80
CA MET A 130 -8.60 9.54 10.39
C MET A 130 -8.74 9.59 8.86
N GLN A 131 -8.09 10.54 8.18
CA GLN A 131 -8.10 10.61 6.72
C GLN A 131 -7.48 9.37 6.08
N LYS A 132 -6.35 8.86 6.64
CA LYS A 132 -5.72 7.61 6.19
C LYS A 132 -6.66 6.41 6.38
N ARG A 133 -7.32 6.31 7.54
CA ARG A 133 -8.30 5.25 7.81
C ARG A 133 -9.50 5.31 6.87
N ALA A 134 -10.04 6.50 6.58
CA ALA A 134 -11.12 6.66 5.61
C ALA A 134 -10.68 6.27 4.19
N GLY A 135 -9.47 6.66 3.77
CA GLY A 135 -8.88 6.18 2.51
C GLY A 135 -8.73 4.66 2.46
N LEU A 136 -8.39 4.03 3.61
CA LEU A 136 -8.34 2.57 3.71
C LEU A 136 -9.73 1.93 3.65
N ALA A 137 -10.72 2.50 4.32
CA ALA A 137 -12.12 2.03 4.21
C ALA A 137 -12.58 2.05 2.75
N ARG A 138 -12.28 3.13 2.01
CA ARG A 138 -12.56 3.21 0.58
C ARG A 138 -11.82 2.15 -0.24
N ALA A 139 -10.59 1.79 0.13
CA ALA A 139 -9.83 0.76 -0.57
C ALA A 139 -10.37 -0.66 -0.35
N ILE A 140 -11.04 -0.93 0.80
CA ILE A 140 -11.56 -2.26 1.13
C ILE A 140 -13.04 -2.46 0.81
N VAL A 141 -13.80 -1.40 0.54
CA VAL A 141 -15.27 -1.45 0.44
C VAL A 141 -15.78 -2.32 -0.71
N CYS A 142 -14.99 -2.48 -1.78
CA CYS A 142 -15.27 -3.34 -2.93
C CYS A 142 -14.74 -4.78 -2.76
N ASP A 143 -14.62 -5.27 -1.53
CA ASP A 143 -14.12 -6.64 -1.23
C ASP A 143 -12.74 -6.91 -1.86
N ALA A 144 -11.81 -5.97 -1.70
CA ALA A 144 -10.47 -6.05 -2.24
C ALA A 144 -9.74 -7.33 -1.78
N GLU A 145 -9.15 -8.06 -2.72
CA GLU A 145 -8.27 -9.21 -2.44
C GLU A 145 -6.82 -8.79 -2.24
N VAL A 146 -6.44 -7.70 -2.88
CA VAL A 146 -5.11 -7.08 -2.77
C VAL A 146 -5.28 -5.62 -2.39
N ILE A 147 -4.47 -5.12 -1.46
CA ILE A 147 -4.40 -3.69 -1.14
C ILE A 147 -2.97 -3.19 -1.29
N LEU A 148 -2.83 -2.12 -2.06
CA LEU A 148 -1.58 -1.40 -2.26
C LEU A 148 -1.57 -0.16 -1.38
N TYR A 149 -0.56 -0.05 -0.52
CA TYR A 149 -0.41 1.05 0.44
C TYR A 149 0.80 1.91 0.05
N ASP A 150 0.55 3.14 -0.34
CA ASP A 150 1.61 4.10 -0.67
C ASP A 150 1.87 5.00 0.54
N GLU A 151 2.93 4.72 1.29
CA GLU A 151 3.36 5.44 2.49
C GLU A 151 2.21 5.65 3.52
N PRO A 152 1.57 4.56 4.02
CA PRO A 152 0.36 4.64 4.83
C PRO A 152 0.54 5.40 6.15
N THR A 153 1.78 5.46 6.66
CA THR A 153 2.10 6.08 7.96
C THR A 153 2.81 7.43 7.84
N SER A 154 3.07 7.91 6.61
CA SER A 154 3.80 9.16 6.42
C SER A 154 3.05 10.36 7.01
N GLY A 155 3.79 11.23 7.73
CA GLY A 155 3.24 12.43 8.35
C GLY A 155 2.39 12.18 9.61
N LEU A 156 2.38 10.96 10.15
CA LEU A 156 1.68 10.59 11.38
C LEU A 156 2.66 10.46 12.56
N ASP A 157 2.15 10.68 13.76
CA ASP A 157 2.88 10.39 14.98
C ASP A 157 3.11 8.87 15.17
N PRO A 158 4.08 8.44 16.01
CA PRO A 158 4.41 7.03 16.17
C PRO A 158 3.24 6.14 16.65
N VAL A 159 2.35 6.67 17.50
CA VAL A 159 1.21 5.91 18.04
C VAL A 159 0.17 5.67 16.95
N THR A 160 -0.16 6.72 16.20
CA THR A 160 -1.09 6.63 15.06
C THR A 160 -0.51 5.72 13.97
N SER A 161 0.80 5.84 13.67
CA SER A 161 1.50 4.98 12.72
C SER A 161 1.40 3.50 13.10
N ALA A 162 1.68 3.16 14.37
CA ALA A 162 1.54 1.80 14.88
C ALA A 162 0.11 1.27 14.76
N SER A 163 -0.90 2.13 14.99
CA SER A 163 -2.31 1.79 14.84
C SER A 163 -2.70 1.48 13.38
N ILE A 164 -2.18 2.24 12.41
CA ILE A 164 -2.40 1.95 10.98
C ILE A 164 -1.74 0.63 10.58
N MET A 165 -0.49 0.39 11.00
CA MET A 165 0.19 -0.88 10.70
C MET A 165 -0.52 -2.08 11.32
N LYS A 166 -1.03 -1.94 12.55
CA LYS A 166 -1.87 -2.98 13.17
C LYS A 166 -3.12 -3.25 12.34
N LEU A 167 -3.80 -2.21 11.86
CA LEU A 167 -4.99 -2.35 11.03
C LEU A 167 -4.70 -3.11 9.72
N ILE A 168 -3.54 -2.88 9.10
CA ILE A 168 -3.09 -3.65 7.91
C ILE A 168 -2.93 -5.14 8.26
N CYS A 169 -2.30 -5.46 9.40
CA CYS A 169 -2.18 -6.84 9.89
C CYS A 169 -3.55 -7.46 10.17
N ASP A 170 -4.43 -6.74 10.86
CA ASP A 170 -5.79 -7.21 11.20
C ASP A 170 -6.62 -7.51 9.93
N LEU A 171 -6.51 -6.70 8.88
CA LEU A 171 -7.19 -6.94 7.59
C LEU A 171 -6.68 -8.21 6.92
N ARG A 172 -5.36 -8.44 6.93
CA ARG A 172 -4.80 -9.71 6.45
C ARG A 172 -5.33 -10.91 7.23
N GLU A 173 -5.28 -10.85 8.56
CA GLU A 173 -5.68 -11.97 9.42
C GLU A 173 -7.17 -12.30 9.33
N ARG A 174 -8.03 -11.27 9.29
CA ARG A 174 -9.48 -11.43 9.33
C ARG A 174 -10.10 -11.65 7.96
N ARG A 175 -9.55 -11.03 6.90
CA ARG A 175 -10.12 -11.04 5.54
C ARG A 175 -9.26 -11.78 4.51
N GLY A 176 -8.06 -12.25 4.90
CA GLY A 176 -7.13 -12.92 3.97
C GLY A 176 -6.56 -12.02 2.88
N VAL A 177 -6.60 -10.70 3.09
CA VAL A 177 -6.14 -9.70 2.10
C VAL A 177 -4.63 -9.78 1.91
N THR A 178 -4.19 -9.76 0.66
CA THR A 178 -2.78 -9.57 0.31
C THR A 178 -2.42 -8.09 0.38
N SER A 179 -1.28 -7.75 0.97
CA SER A 179 -0.86 -6.36 1.19
C SER A 179 0.50 -6.07 0.58
N VAL A 180 0.60 -4.99 -0.21
CA VAL A 180 1.88 -4.44 -0.67
C VAL A 180 2.05 -3.05 -0.06
N VAL A 181 3.06 -2.87 0.79
CA VAL A 181 3.26 -1.65 1.56
C VAL A 181 4.54 -0.96 1.11
N VAL A 182 4.42 0.17 0.43
CA VAL A 182 5.57 1.07 0.20
C VAL A 182 5.77 1.90 1.46
N THR A 183 6.96 1.87 2.03
CA THR A 183 7.28 2.64 3.23
C THR A 183 8.76 2.96 3.35
N HIS A 184 9.09 4.04 4.05
CA HIS A 184 10.44 4.35 4.53
C HIS A 184 10.65 3.88 5.98
N ASP A 185 9.60 3.45 6.70
CA ASP A 185 9.71 2.88 8.05
C ASP A 185 10.16 1.41 8.00
N LEU A 186 11.48 1.22 7.94
CA LEU A 186 12.06 -0.12 7.94
C LEU A 186 11.73 -0.89 9.24
N ALA A 187 11.64 -0.19 10.37
CA ALA A 187 11.34 -0.86 11.64
C ALA A 187 9.91 -1.42 11.66
N ALA A 188 8.95 -0.71 11.10
CA ALA A 188 7.60 -1.25 10.90
C ALA A 188 7.62 -2.41 9.90
N ALA A 189 8.29 -2.26 8.74
CA ALA A 189 8.40 -3.33 7.74
C ALA A 189 9.00 -4.62 8.34
N MET A 190 10.07 -4.51 9.13
CA MET A 190 10.72 -5.65 9.80
C MET A 190 9.80 -6.39 10.79
N ARG A 191 8.83 -5.69 11.39
CA ARG A 191 7.90 -6.30 12.37
C ARG A 191 6.67 -6.91 11.75
N THR A 192 6.23 -6.41 10.59
CA THR A 192 4.87 -6.70 10.07
C THR A 192 4.87 -7.47 8.77
N SER A 193 6.00 -7.52 8.05
CA SER A 193 6.04 -8.11 6.70
C SER A 193 6.49 -9.56 6.70
N ASP A 194 5.95 -10.34 5.79
CA ASP A 194 6.46 -11.69 5.48
C ASP A 194 7.73 -11.61 4.64
N ARG A 195 7.78 -10.61 3.74
CA ARG A 195 8.97 -10.33 2.91
C ARG A 195 9.17 -8.83 2.79
N ILE A 196 10.44 -8.45 2.65
CA ILE A 196 10.87 -7.07 2.42
C ILE A 196 11.65 -7.04 1.11
N MET A 197 11.30 -6.10 0.23
CA MET A 197 12.00 -5.83 -1.01
C MET A 197 12.69 -4.47 -0.94
N LEU A 198 14.01 -4.44 -1.14
CA LEU A 198 14.76 -3.20 -1.33
C LEU A 198 14.77 -2.84 -2.82
N VAL A 199 14.28 -1.64 -3.13
CA VAL A 199 14.37 -1.05 -4.48
C VAL A 199 15.43 0.04 -4.48
N SER A 200 16.42 -0.11 -5.36
CA SER A 200 17.48 0.87 -5.59
C SER A 200 17.83 0.94 -7.07
N GLY A 201 18.03 2.16 -7.60
CA GLY A 201 18.33 2.36 -9.02
C GLY A 201 17.31 1.75 -9.99
N GLY A 202 16.03 1.71 -9.60
CA GLY A 202 14.95 1.14 -10.42
C GLY A 202 14.90 -0.39 -10.45
N LYS A 203 15.71 -1.10 -9.61
CA LYS A 203 15.82 -2.56 -9.56
C LYS A 203 15.48 -3.10 -8.19
N ALA A 204 14.97 -4.34 -8.14
CA ALA A 204 14.89 -5.10 -6.90
C ALA A 204 16.28 -5.65 -6.55
N VAL A 205 16.86 -5.14 -5.46
CA VAL A 205 18.18 -5.57 -4.97
C VAL A 205 18.05 -6.90 -4.25
N ILE A 206 17.07 -7.02 -3.38
CA ILE A 206 16.73 -8.21 -2.61
C ILE A 206 15.22 -8.24 -2.34
N CYS A 207 14.64 -9.43 -2.29
CA CYS A 207 13.27 -9.65 -1.81
C CYS A 207 13.26 -10.91 -0.95
N ALA A 208 13.29 -10.76 0.38
CA ALA A 208 13.52 -11.83 1.32
C ALA A 208 12.71 -11.64 2.62
N PRO A 209 12.53 -12.71 3.43
CA PRO A 209 12.00 -12.59 4.78
C PRO A 209 12.83 -11.62 5.64
N PRO A 210 12.26 -10.97 6.66
CA PRO A 210 12.95 -9.97 7.48
C PRO A 210 14.29 -10.44 8.07
N ALA A 211 14.37 -11.69 8.54
CA ALA A 211 15.60 -12.25 9.08
C ALA A 211 16.72 -12.38 8.03
N GLU A 212 16.38 -12.84 6.83
CA GLU A 212 17.33 -12.95 5.72
C GLU A 212 17.71 -11.56 5.18
N PHE A 213 16.76 -10.64 5.10
CA PHE A 213 17.01 -9.24 4.74
C PHE A 213 18.04 -8.60 5.69
N ALA A 214 17.84 -8.75 7.02
CA ALA A 214 18.76 -8.23 8.03
C ALA A 214 20.14 -8.86 8.03
N ALA A 215 20.26 -10.14 7.60
CA ALA A 215 21.51 -10.88 7.50
C ALA A 215 22.21 -10.73 6.14
N SER A 216 21.63 -9.97 5.21
CA SER A 216 22.18 -9.79 3.86
C SER A 216 23.56 -9.14 3.91
N ARG A 217 24.45 -9.63 3.04
CA ARG A 217 25.80 -9.06 2.83
C ARG A 217 25.90 -8.22 1.55
N ASP A 218 24.78 -8.03 0.86
CA ASP A 218 24.76 -7.13 -0.29
C ASP A 218 25.10 -5.70 0.15
N PRO A 219 26.07 -5.04 -0.51
CA PRO A 219 26.53 -3.69 -0.10
C PRO A 219 25.41 -2.66 -0.01
N LEU A 220 24.45 -2.67 -0.94
CA LEU A 220 23.31 -1.73 -0.94
C LEU A 220 22.36 -1.99 0.24
N VAL A 221 22.13 -3.24 0.60
CA VAL A 221 21.31 -3.60 1.77
C VAL A 221 22.03 -3.19 3.05
N VAL A 222 23.33 -3.46 3.17
CA VAL A 222 24.14 -3.07 4.35
C VAL A 222 24.16 -1.56 4.50
N GLU A 223 24.35 -0.81 3.43
CA GLU A 223 24.33 0.65 3.42
C GLU A 223 22.95 1.17 3.88
N TYR A 224 21.87 0.63 3.30
CA TYR A 224 20.49 1.02 3.66
C TYR A 224 20.17 0.75 5.14
N LEU A 225 20.54 -0.45 5.65
CA LEU A 225 20.38 -0.81 7.06
C LEU A 225 21.18 0.10 8.00
N SER A 226 22.38 0.51 7.58
CA SER A 226 23.28 1.35 8.38
C SER A 226 22.77 2.80 8.44
N ALA A 227 22.29 3.35 7.32
CA ALA A 227 21.69 4.68 7.27
C ALA A 227 20.46 4.78 8.20
N MET A 228 19.59 3.78 8.19
CA MET A 228 18.38 3.77 9.04
C MET A 228 18.67 3.59 10.53
N LYS A 229 19.85 3.06 10.91
CA LYS A 229 20.28 2.98 12.32
C LYS A 229 20.87 4.29 12.82
N GLY A 230 21.43 5.11 11.92
CA GLY A 230 22.04 6.40 12.25
C GLY A 230 21.03 7.52 12.52
N ASP A 231 19.82 7.43 11.99
CA ASP A 231 18.76 8.45 12.17
C ASP A 231 18.02 8.33 13.54
N ASN A 232 18.40 7.41 14.41
CA ASN A 232 17.83 7.21 15.76
C ASN A 232 18.71 7.73 16.91
N VAL A 233 19.62 8.71 16.65
CA VAL A 233 20.44 9.39 17.69
C VAL A 233 20.04 10.84 17.85
#